data_f9a084c93376462b363ab8e5a22551e3
#
_entry.id   f9a084c93376462b363ab8e5a22551e3
#
_cell.length_a   1.000
_cell.length_b   1.000
_cell.length_c   1.000
_cell.angle_alpha   90.00
_cell.angle_beta   90.00
_cell.angle_gamma   90.00
#
_symmetry.space_group_name_H-M   'P 1'
#
loop_
_entity.id
_entity.type
_entity.pdbx_description
1 polymer ?
#
loop_
_entity_poly.entity_id
_entity_poly.type
_entity_poly.pdbx_seq_one_letter_code
_entity_poly.pdbx_strand_id
1 'polypeptide(L)'
;MNMIKDFLIISCTGKNDKIGLKINNNFFIHDFQNKIQNNEILVSTILNLTNKHKVKIDQNFSILINNGPGSFSTIRVALSVAKGIKISNKVKLFGFKNSYLPQFILENIEVLINENLIE
;
A
#
# COMPACT_ATOMS: atom_id res chain seq x y z
N MET A 1 17.99 5.07 -8.90
CA MET A 1 17.10 3.97 -9.35
C MET A 1 16.48 3.29 -8.15
N ASN A 2 15.17 3.11 -8.18
CA ASN A 2 14.47 2.41 -7.10
C ASN A 2 14.61 0.90 -7.28
N MET A 3 15.10 0.25 -6.23
CA MET A 3 15.28 -1.21 -6.22
C MET A 3 14.12 -1.88 -5.49
N ILE A 4 12.91 -1.36 -5.68
CA ILE A 4 11.72 -1.91 -5.03
C ILE A 4 11.31 -3.18 -5.77
N LYS A 5 11.33 -4.30 -5.07
CA LYS A 5 10.94 -5.60 -5.62
C LYS A 5 9.63 -6.08 -5.02
N ASP A 6 9.62 -6.25 -3.70
CA ASP A 6 8.45 -6.69 -2.95
C ASP A 6 7.88 -5.49 -2.21
N PHE A 7 6.57 -5.35 -2.24
CA PHE A 7 5.93 -4.18 -1.64
C PHE A 7 4.49 -4.45 -1.26
N LEU A 8 4.00 -3.62 -0.36
CA LEU A 8 2.59 -3.49 -0.07
C LEU A 8 2.14 -2.13 -0.59
N ILE A 9 1.06 -2.11 -1.37
CA ILE A 9 0.48 -0.84 -1.81
C ILE A 9 -0.88 -0.66 -1.14
N ILE A 10 -1.09 0.52 -0.57
CA ILE A 10 -2.33 0.88 0.13
C ILE A 10 -3.00 2.01 -0.64
N SER A 11 -4.18 1.73 -1.17
CA SER A 11 -4.97 2.71 -1.90
C SER A 11 -6.33 2.84 -1.26
N CYS A 12 -6.40 3.69 -0.24
CA CYS A 12 -7.59 3.90 0.57
C CYS A 12 -7.98 5.37 0.53
N THR A 13 -8.61 5.78 -0.55
CA THR A 13 -9.04 7.17 -0.76
C THR A 13 -10.53 7.37 -0.55
N GLY A 14 -11.24 6.34 -0.06
CA GLY A 14 -12.67 6.40 0.24
C GLY A 14 -13.57 5.80 -0.81
N LYS A 15 -13.01 5.47 -1.97
CA LYS A 15 -13.71 4.78 -3.05
C LYS A 15 -12.90 3.57 -3.47
N ASN A 16 -13.53 2.39 -3.46
CA ASN A 16 -12.90 1.16 -3.91
C ASN A 16 -11.58 0.91 -3.19
N ASP A 17 -11.59 1.07 -1.88
CA ASP A 17 -10.39 0.92 -1.07
C ASP A 17 -9.80 -0.48 -1.21
N LYS A 18 -8.51 -0.54 -1.47
CA LYS A 18 -7.80 -1.79 -1.76
C LYS A 18 -6.40 -1.75 -1.18
N ILE A 19 -5.88 -2.94 -0.91
CA ILE A 19 -4.45 -3.12 -0.69
C ILE A 19 -3.96 -4.19 -1.66
N GLY A 20 -2.68 -4.14 -2.00
CA GLY A 20 -2.05 -5.13 -2.85
C GLY A 20 -0.69 -5.51 -2.29
N LEU A 21 -0.38 -6.78 -2.36
CA LEU A 21 0.90 -7.31 -1.92
C LEU A 21 1.61 -7.94 -3.10
N LYS A 22 2.79 -7.42 -3.44
CA LYS A 22 3.64 -8.03 -4.45
C LYS A 22 4.78 -8.77 -3.76
N ILE A 23 4.84 -10.06 -3.97
CA ILE A 23 5.88 -10.94 -3.44
C ILE A 23 6.38 -11.82 -4.55
N ASN A 24 7.68 -11.81 -4.78
CA ASN A 24 8.33 -12.48 -5.90
C ASN A 24 7.71 -11.95 -7.20
N ASN A 25 7.07 -12.78 -7.98
CA ASN A 25 6.41 -12.33 -9.21
C ASN A 25 4.89 -12.38 -9.12
N ASN A 26 4.36 -12.50 -7.90
CA ASN A 26 2.92 -12.61 -7.66
C ASN A 26 2.38 -11.32 -7.06
N PHE A 27 1.16 -10.96 -7.45
CA PHE A 27 0.49 -9.78 -6.94
C PHE A 27 -0.89 -10.19 -6.41
N PHE A 28 -1.12 -9.95 -5.13
CA PHE A 28 -2.34 -10.33 -4.43
C PHE A 28 -3.10 -9.09 -4.00
N ILE A 29 -4.35 -9.00 -4.37
CA ILE A 29 -5.20 -7.85 -4.07
C ILE A 29 -6.26 -8.23 -3.05
N HIS A 30 -6.43 -7.37 -2.04
CA HIS A 30 -7.59 -7.43 -1.16
C HIS A 30 -8.45 -6.20 -1.42
N ASP A 31 -9.69 -6.42 -1.84
CA ASP A 31 -10.67 -5.38 -2.11
C ASP A 31 -11.60 -5.28 -0.91
N PHE A 32 -11.65 -4.12 -0.27
CA PHE A 32 -12.53 -3.91 0.88
C PHE A 32 -13.99 -3.74 0.47
N GLN A 33 -14.25 -3.62 -0.84
CA GLN A 33 -15.59 -3.45 -1.44
C GLN A 33 -16.30 -2.17 -1.03
N ASN A 34 -15.65 -1.34 -0.27
CA ASN A 34 -16.14 -0.05 0.19
C ASN A 34 -14.96 0.70 0.80
N LYS A 35 -15.23 1.81 1.47
CA LYS A 35 -14.18 2.49 2.20
C LYS A 35 -13.85 1.72 3.48
N ILE A 36 -12.59 1.79 3.90
CA ILE A 36 -12.19 1.20 5.17
C ILE A 36 -12.89 1.93 6.32
N GLN A 37 -13.26 1.17 7.35
CA GLN A 37 -14.02 1.71 8.47
C GLN A 37 -13.13 2.25 9.58
N ASN A 38 -11.99 1.60 9.83
CA ASN A 38 -11.11 1.99 10.93
C ASN A 38 -9.72 1.36 10.77
N ASN A 39 -8.82 1.75 11.67
CA ASN A 39 -7.43 1.25 11.69
C ASN A 39 -7.36 -0.26 11.86
N GLU A 40 -8.20 -0.82 12.74
CA GLU A 40 -8.13 -2.25 13.07
C GLU A 40 -8.39 -3.13 11.87
N ILE A 41 -9.36 -2.76 11.04
CA ILE A 41 -9.67 -3.51 9.83
C ILE A 41 -8.49 -3.48 8.86
N LEU A 42 -7.87 -2.33 8.68
CA LEU A 42 -6.73 -2.20 7.79
C LEU A 42 -5.54 -2.99 8.31
N VAL A 43 -5.20 -2.84 9.59
CA VAL A 43 -4.08 -3.55 10.21
C VAL A 43 -4.28 -5.06 10.14
N SER A 44 -5.46 -5.55 10.53
CA SER A 44 -5.72 -6.99 10.53
C SER A 44 -5.68 -7.56 9.11
N THR A 45 -6.17 -6.82 8.12
CA THR A 45 -6.12 -7.27 6.74
C THR A 45 -4.68 -7.33 6.24
N ILE A 46 -3.86 -6.33 6.56
CA ILE A 46 -2.44 -6.34 6.20
C ILE A 46 -1.74 -7.54 6.84
N LEU A 47 -1.95 -7.75 8.13
CA LEU A 47 -1.31 -8.85 8.84
C LEU A 47 -1.75 -10.21 8.29
N ASN A 48 -3.04 -10.37 8.02
CA ASN A 48 -3.54 -11.61 7.44
C ASN A 48 -2.92 -11.89 6.07
N LEU A 49 -2.84 -10.87 5.25
CA LEU A 49 -2.29 -11.00 3.89
C LEU A 49 -0.81 -11.31 3.93
N THR A 50 -0.04 -10.59 4.74
CA THR A 50 1.41 -10.81 4.85
C THR A 50 1.73 -12.15 5.51
N ASN A 51 0.98 -12.55 6.53
CA ASN A 51 1.18 -13.85 7.20
C ASN A 51 0.83 -15.01 6.27
N LYS A 52 -0.25 -14.87 5.50
CA LYS A 52 -0.66 -15.90 4.55
C LYS A 52 0.45 -16.21 3.54
N HIS A 53 1.17 -15.19 3.12
CA HIS A 53 2.24 -15.34 2.13
C HIS A 53 3.64 -15.36 2.73
N LYS A 54 3.72 -15.45 4.07
CA LYS A 54 4.98 -15.57 4.80
C LYS A 54 5.95 -14.44 4.50
N VAL A 55 5.42 -13.23 4.43
CA VAL A 55 6.21 -12.04 4.13
C VAL A 55 6.89 -11.54 5.39
N LYS A 56 8.18 -11.25 5.26
CA LYS A 56 8.93 -10.59 6.33
C LYS A 56 8.89 -9.09 6.11
N ILE A 57 8.28 -8.38 7.04
CA ILE A 57 8.18 -6.92 6.98
C ILE A 57 9.36 -6.33 7.72
N ASP A 58 10.37 -5.89 6.99
CA ASP A 58 11.60 -5.30 7.55
C ASP A 58 12.10 -4.16 6.66
N GLN A 59 13.34 -3.74 6.88
CA GLN A 59 13.93 -2.61 6.16
C GLN A 59 14.11 -2.84 4.65
N ASN A 60 13.99 -4.08 4.19
CA ASN A 60 14.07 -4.40 2.77
C ASN A 60 12.70 -4.40 2.10
N PHE A 61 11.65 -4.21 2.87
CA PHE A 61 10.28 -4.16 2.38
C PHE A 61 9.84 -2.72 2.19
N SER A 62 8.97 -2.48 1.21
CA SER A 62 8.49 -1.13 0.91
C SER A 62 6.97 -1.07 1.01
N ILE A 63 6.47 0.07 1.46
CA ILE A 63 5.04 0.38 1.45
C ILE A 63 4.83 1.58 0.54
N LEU A 64 3.90 1.45 -0.38
CA LEU A 64 3.47 2.54 -1.26
C LEU A 64 2.08 2.97 -0.80
N ILE A 65 1.89 4.25 -0.54
CA ILE A 65 0.61 4.75 -0.04
C ILE A 65 0.05 5.83 -0.95
N ASN A 66 -1.25 5.71 -1.25
CA ASN A 66 -1.97 6.71 -2.03
C ASN A 66 -2.27 7.91 -1.14
N ASN A 67 -1.71 9.06 -1.48
CA ASN A 67 -1.87 10.31 -0.73
C ASN A 67 -3.11 11.11 -1.14
N GLY A 68 -3.92 10.59 -2.04
CA GLY A 68 -5.12 11.27 -2.50
C GLY A 68 -4.87 12.16 -3.71
N PRO A 69 -5.78 13.07 -4.01
CA PRO A 69 -6.90 13.49 -3.17
C PRO A 69 -8.00 12.43 -3.03
N GLY A 70 -8.81 12.58 -1.99
CA GLY A 70 -9.90 11.66 -1.69
C GLY A 70 -10.45 11.90 -0.29
N SER A 71 -11.09 10.90 0.28
CA SER A 71 -11.64 10.99 1.62
C SER A 71 -10.54 11.24 2.65
N PHE A 72 -10.64 12.37 3.33
CA PHE A 72 -9.66 12.77 4.33
C PHE A 72 -9.52 11.74 5.45
N SER A 73 -10.65 11.18 5.91
CA SER A 73 -10.63 10.23 7.02
C SER A 73 -9.94 8.92 6.64
N THR A 74 -10.23 8.36 5.47
CA THR A 74 -9.62 7.09 5.05
C THR A 74 -8.14 7.25 4.71
N ILE A 75 -7.77 8.36 4.09
CA ILE A 75 -6.36 8.65 3.79
C ILE A 75 -5.55 8.77 5.08
N ARG A 76 -6.11 9.44 6.09
CA ARG A 76 -5.43 9.57 7.39
C ARG A 76 -5.27 8.23 8.09
N VAL A 77 -6.29 7.39 8.06
CA VAL A 77 -6.21 6.04 8.63
C VAL A 77 -5.09 5.26 7.95
N ALA A 78 -5.07 5.25 6.63
CA ALA A 78 -4.06 4.52 5.85
C ALA A 78 -2.66 5.04 6.16
N LEU A 79 -2.48 6.36 6.18
CA LEU A 79 -1.19 6.98 6.45
C LEU A 79 -0.73 6.68 7.87
N SER A 80 -1.63 6.72 8.84
CA SER A 80 -1.31 6.41 10.24
C SER A 80 -0.81 4.98 10.39
N VAL A 81 -1.50 4.03 9.75
CA VAL A 81 -1.10 2.62 9.78
C VAL A 81 0.26 2.44 9.13
N ALA A 82 0.46 3.02 7.95
CA ALA A 82 1.73 2.90 7.22
C ALA A 82 2.90 3.49 8.02
N LYS A 83 2.71 4.65 8.64
CA LYS A 83 3.73 5.27 9.48
C LYS A 83 4.03 4.43 10.72
N GLY A 84 3.01 3.81 11.31
CA GLY A 84 3.20 2.91 12.43
C GLY A 84 4.08 1.71 12.07
N ILE A 85 3.83 1.11 10.91
CA ILE A 85 4.65 0.01 10.42
C ILE A 85 6.07 0.47 10.13
N LYS A 86 6.23 1.66 9.56
CA LYS A 86 7.56 2.23 9.32
C LYS A 86 8.36 2.37 10.61
N ILE A 87 7.72 2.87 11.66
CA ILE A 87 8.39 3.05 12.94
C ILE A 87 8.76 1.71 13.57
N SER A 88 7.84 0.75 13.55
CA SER A 88 8.04 -0.56 14.19
C SER A 88 9.00 -1.46 13.44
N ASN A 89 8.89 -1.50 12.11
CA ASN A 89 9.56 -2.49 11.27
C ASN A 89 10.63 -1.89 10.36
N LYS A 90 10.74 -0.57 10.35
CA LYS A 90 11.75 0.17 9.59
C LYS A 90 11.64 -0.03 8.08
N VAL A 91 10.43 -0.27 7.61
CA VAL A 91 10.18 -0.38 6.17
C VAL A 91 10.42 0.95 5.47
N LYS A 92 10.60 0.89 4.16
CA LYS A 92 10.65 2.08 3.33
C LYS A 92 9.21 2.50 3.02
N LEU A 93 8.92 3.79 3.15
CA LEU A 93 7.58 4.31 2.90
C LEU A 93 7.63 5.35 1.80
N PHE A 94 6.81 5.15 0.77
CA PHE A 94 6.70 6.05 -0.37
C PHE A 94 5.24 6.45 -0.57
N GLY A 95 5.01 7.70 -0.95
CA GLY A 95 3.67 8.18 -1.29
C GLY A 95 3.53 8.44 -2.78
N PHE A 96 2.31 8.42 -3.27
CA PHE A 96 2.02 8.77 -4.66
C PHE A 96 0.66 9.48 -4.74
N LYS A 97 0.48 10.24 -5.81
CA LYS A 97 -0.78 10.93 -6.06
C LYS A 97 -1.77 9.97 -6.70
N ASN A 98 -3.02 10.09 -6.30
CA ASN A 98 -4.09 9.25 -6.83
C ASN A 98 -4.15 9.27 -8.37
N SER A 99 -3.93 10.45 -8.97
CA SER A 99 -3.98 10.62 -10.43
C SER A 99 -2.91 9.80 -11.17
N TYR A 100 -1.85 9.39 -10.48
CA TYR A 100 -0.78 8.61 -11.10
C TYR A 100 -1.07 7.11 -11.13
N LEU A 101 -2.20 6.68 -10.54
CA LEU A 101 -2.60 5.28 -10.53
C LEU A 101 -4.02 5.16 -11.11
N PRO A 102 -4.16 5.16 -12.45
CA PRO A 102 -5.49 5.13 -13.07
C PRO A 102 -6.26 3.85 -12.78
N GLN A 103 -5.55 2.74 -12.63
CA GLN A 103 -6.16 1.44 -12.30
C GLN A 103 -5.29 0.71 -11.30
N PHE A 104 -5.90 -0.05 -10.40
CA PHE A 104 -5.19 -0.81 -9.39
C PHE A 104 -4.73 -2.15 -9.97
N ILE A 105 -3.77 -2.08 -10.88
CA ILE A 105 -3.16 -3.24 -11.52
C ILE A 105 -1.64 -3.11 -11.46
N LEU A 106 -0.96 -4.24 -11.46
CA LEU A 106 0.50 -4.27 -11.27
C LEU A 106 1.24 -3.42 -12.32
N GLU A 107 0.81 -3.45 -13.55
CA GLU A 107 1.44 -2.68 -14.62
C GLU A 107 1.47 -1.19 -14.32
N ASN A 108 0.36 -0.64 -13.83
CA ASN A 108 0.28 0.77 -13.46
C ASN A 108 1.13 1.09 -12.23
N ILE A 109 1.20 0.15 -11.29
CA ILE A 109 2.02 0.32 -10.09
C ILE A 109 3.51 0.31 -10.47
N GLU A 110 3.91 -0.54 -11.40
CA GLU A 110 5.28 -0.58 -11.87
C GLU A 110 5.67 0.73 -12.57
N VAL A 111 4.73 1.39 -13.24
CA VAL A 111 4.97 2.72 -13.82
C VAL A 111 5.29 3.73 -12.71
N LEU A 112 4.54 3.71 -11.61
CA LEU A 112 4.84 4.58 -10.46
C LEU A 112 6.28 4.43 -10.00
N ILE A 113 6.71 3.19 -9.85
CA ILE A 113 8.04 2.88 -9.34
C ILE A 113 9.12 3.24 -10.36
N ASN A 114 8.94 2.81 -11.61
CA ASN A 114 9.98 2.96 -12.63
C ASN A 114 10.15 4.39 -13.09
N GLU A 115 9.10 5.20 -13.08
CA GLU A 115 9.14 6.59 -13.49
C GLU A 115 9.31 7.56 -12.31
N ASN A 116 9.56 7.02 -11.13
CA ASN A 116 9.80 7.83 -9.90
C ASN A 116 8.62 8.75 -9.57
N LEU A 117 7.40 8.27 -9.79
CA LEU A 117 6.18 9.00 -9.43
C LEU A 117 5.83 8.84 -7.95
N ILE A 118 6.73 8.24 -7.19
CA ILE A 118 6.63 8.06 -5.74
C ILE A 118 7.62 8.98 -5.04
N GLU A 119 7.30 9.33 -3.79
CA GLU A 119 8.14 10.24 -2.98
C GLU A 119 8.62 9.59 -1.71
#